data_67fb784ee561eb9df521b3b23cceaa60
#
_entry.id   67fb784ee561eb9df521b3b23cceaa60
#
_cell.length_a   1.000
_cell.length_b   1.000
_cell.length_c   1.000
_cell.angle_alpha   90.00
_cell.angle_beta   90.00
_cell.angle_gamma   90.00
#
_symmetry.space_group_name_H-M   'P 1'
#
loop_
_entity.id
_entity.type
_entity.pdbx_description
1 polymer ?
#
loop_
_entity_poly.entity_id
_entity_poly.type
_entity_poly.pdbx_seq_one_letter_code
_entity_poly.pdbx_strand_id
1 'polypeptide(L)'
;MMQQEQTFTIINKLGLHARAAAKFVTTAAEFQSDILVRRDGREVNGKSIMGVMMLAAAKGTEITVRADGNDADAALSAIGRLIDDYFGEGQ
;
A
#
# COMPACT_ATOMS: atom_id res chain seq x y z
N MET A 1 0.68 -10.48 -19.42
CA MET A 1 1.12 -9.86 -18.19
C MET A 1 0.04 -8.98 -17.63
N MET A 2 -0.22 -9.12 -16.34
CA MET A 2 -1.34 -8.46 -15.67
C MET A 2 -0.80 -7.42 -14.70
N GLN A 3 -0.18 -6.38 -15.23
CA GLN A 3 0.42 -5.32 -14.42
C GLN A 3 -0.52 -4.12 -14.37
N GLN A 4 -0.81 -3.65 -13.16
CA GLN A 4 -1.65 -2.50 -12.94
C GLN A 4 -1.07 -1.60 -11.88
N GLU A 5 -1.39 -0.32 -11.97
CA GLU A 5 -0.81 0.68 -11.10
C GLU A 5 -1.87 1.69 -10.71
N GLN A 6 -1.86 2.12 -9.46
CA GLN A 6 -2.79 3.13 -8.98
C GLN A 6 -2.12 3.98 -7.91
N THR A 7 -2.42 5.28 -7.94
CA THR A 7 -1.90 6.22 -6.95
C THR A 7 -2.95 6.47 -5.88
N PHE A 8 -2.51 6.43 -4.62
CA PHE A 8 -3.38 6.66 -3.47
C PHE A 8 -2.81 7.79 -2.63
N THR A 9 -3.70 8.55 -1.98
CA THR A 9 -3.29 9.55 -1.00
C THR A 9 -3.46 8.95 0.39
N ILE A 10 -2.42 9.07 1.22
CA ILE A 10 -2.48 8.61 2.61
C ILE A 10 -3.32 9.61 3.39
N ILE A 11 -4.43 9.16 3.98
CA ILE A 11 -5.39 10.04 4.63
C ILE A 11 -5.47 9.86 6.14
N ASN A 12 -4.88 8.80 6.69
CA ASN A 12 -4.91 8.59 8.12
C ASN A 12 -3.90 9.49 8.85
N LYS A 13 -4.25 9.87 10.05
CA LYS A 13 -3.50 10.88 10.81
C LYS A 13 -2.03 10.54 10.98
N LEU A 14 -1.73 9.29 11.30
CA LEU A 14 -0.36 8.86 11.60
C LEU A 14 0.43 8.38 10.40
N GLY A 15 -0.21 8.31 9.22
CA GLY A 15 0.47 7.85 8.02
C GLY A 15 0.82 6.36 8.07
N LEU A 16 1.85 5.97 7.31
CA LEU A 16 2.27 4.58 7.23
C LEU A 16 3.22 4.21 8.38
N HIS A 17 2.75 4.42 9.63
CA HIS A 17 3.48 3.98 10.81
C HIS A 17 3.41 2.46 10.95
N ALA A 18 4.06 1.90 11.97
CA ALA A 18 4.22 0.44 12.08
C ALA A 18 2.90 -0.34 11.97
N ARG A 19 1.84 0.10 12.66
CA ARG A 19 0.56 -0.61 12.62
C ARG A 19 -0.07 -0.54 11.23
N ALA A 20 -0.08 0.63 10.61
CA ALA A 20 -0.64 0.79 9.28
C ALA A 20 0.16 0.00 8.26
N ALA A 21 1.48 0.02 8.37
CA ALA A 21 2.35 -0.76 7.48
C ALA A 21 2.07 -2.26 7.63
N ALA A 22 1.86 -2.75 8.86
CA ALA A 22 1.54 -4.15 9.10
C ALA A 22 0.21 -4.53 8.43
N LYS A 23 -0.80 -3.67 8.52
CA LYS A 23 -2.08 -3.92 7.87
C LYS A 23 -1.96 -3.90 6.35
N PHE A 24 -1.18 -2.97 5.82
CA PHE A 24 -0.91 -2.91 4.38
C PHE A 24 -0.29 -4.22 3.91
N VAL A 25 0.75 -4.66 4.59
CA VAL A 25 1.49 -5.88 4.23
C VAL A 25 0.60 -7.12 4.35
N THR A 26 -0.20 -7.21 5.42
CA THR A 26 -1.12 -8.33 5.60
C THR A 26 -2.12 -8.39 4.45
N THR A 27 -2.68 -7.25 4.06
CA THR A 27 -3.61 -7.19 2.93
C THR A 27 -2.91 -7.57 1.63
N ALA A 28 -1.72 -7.00 1.37
CA ALA A 28 -0.98 -7.30 0.15
C ALA A 28 -0.61 -8.78 0.07
N ALA A 29 -0.30 -9.40 1.21
CA ALA A 29 0.12 -10.81 1.25
C ALA A 29 -1.03 -11.78 0.95
N GLU A 30 -2.27 -11.32 0.97
CA GLU A 30 -3.41 -12.16 0.61
C GLU A 30 -3.48 -12.44 -0.88
N PHE A 31 -2.72 -11.72 -1.68
CA PHE A 31 -2.76 -11.83 -3.14
C PHE A 31 -1.47 -12.42 -3.67
N GLN A 32 -1.57 -13.13 -4.80
CA GLN A 32 -0.40 -13.74 -5.42
C GLN A 32 0.43 -12.73 -6.22
N SER A 33 -0.20 -11.64 -6.66
CA SER A 33 0.49 -10.61 -7.41
C SER A 33 1.69 -10.06 -6.63
N ASP A 34 2.74 -9.71 -7.36
CA ASP A 34 3.83 -8.94 -6.78
C ASP A 34 3.32 -7.52 -6.53
N ILE A 35 3.59 -6.99 -5.35
CA ILE A 35 3.13 -5.66 -4.95
C ILE A 35 4.35 -4.80 -4.68
N LEU A 36 4.46 -3.70 -5.42
CA LEU A 36 5.52 -2.70 -5.21
C LEU A 36 4.88 -1.37 -4.86
N VAL A 37 5.51 -0.64 -3.95
CA VAL A 37 5.01 0.66 -3.51
C VAL A 37 6.09 1.70 -3.74
N ARG A 38 5.73 2.80 -4.38
CA ARG A 38 6.69 3.86 -4.73
C ARG A 38 6.27 5.19 -4.15
N ARG A 39 7.26 5.92 -3.64
CA ARG A 39 7.10 7.30 -3.23
C ARG A 39 8.40 8.04 -3.53
N ASP A 40 8.29 9.16 -4.27
CA ASP A 40 9.42 10.05 -4.57
C ASP A 40 10.64 9.29 -5.13
N GLY A 41 10.39 8.38 -6.06
CA GLY A 41 11.47 7.63 -6.71
C GLY A 41 11.99 6.44 -5.91
N ARG A 42 11.54 6.24 -4.68
CA ARG A 42 11.89 5.08 -3.88
C ARG A 42 10.83 4.02 -4.04
N GLU A 43 11.23 2.81 -4.39
CA GLU A 43 10.31 1.70 -4.59
C GLU A 43 10.66 0.58 -3.62
N VAL A 44 9.63 0.02 -2.97
CA VAL A 44 9.82 -1.02 -1.96
C VAL A 44 8.83 -2.15 -2.22
N ASN A 45 9.13 -3.32 -1.62
CA ASN A 45 8.24 -4.47 -1.69
C ASN A 45 7.04 -4.24 -0.77
N GLY A 46 5.83 -4.26 -1.34
CA GLY A 46 4.59 -4.05 -0.59
C GLY A 46 4.26 -5.16 0.39
N LYS A 47 5.00 -6.26 0.35
CA LYS A 47 4.83 -7.39 1.30
C LYS A 47 5.93 -7.39 2.38
N SER A 48 6.67 -6.28 2.50
CA SER A 48 7.70 -6.10 3.53
C SER A 48 7.32 -4.95 4.44
N ILE A 49 7.11 -5.23 5.73
CA ILE A 49 6.75 -4.20 6.71
C ILE A 49 7.85 -3.13 6.77
N MET A 50 9.10 -3.57 6.84
CA MET A 50 10.22 -2.63 6.88
C MET A 50 10.27 -1.78 5.62
N GLY A 51 10.06 -2.39 4.45
CA GLY A 51 10.06 -1.66 3.19
C GLY A 51 9.00 -0.57 3.18
N VAL A 52 7.77 -0.92 3.55
CA VAL A 52 6.66 0.03 3.54
C VAL A 52 6.91 1.17 4.55
N MET A 53 7.43 0.83 5.73
CA MET A 53 7.75 1.86 6.73
C MET A 53 8.84 2.81 6.26
N MET A 54 9.79 2.32 5.48
CA MET A 54 10.90 3.16 4.98
C MET A 54 10.44 4.24 4.02
N LEU A 55 9.24 4.14 3.47
CA LEU A 55 8.70 5.20 2.63
C LEU A 55 8.35 6.44 3.45
N ALA A 56 8.15 6.30 4.75
CA ALA A 56 7.83 7.41 5.65
C ALA A 56 6.66 8.25 5.13
N ALA A 57 5.65 7.60 4.54
CA ALA A 57 4.54 8.29 3.91
C ALA A 57 3.58 8.83 4.95
N ALA A 58 3.64 10.14 5.19
CA ALA A 58 2.77 10.83 6.14
C ALA A 58 1.42 11.17 5.52
N LYS A 59 0.48 11.60 6.36
CA LYS A 59 -0.82 12.08 5.88
C LYS A 59 -0.64 13.13 4.79
N GLY A 60 -1.38 12.98 3.71
CA GLY A 60 -1.32 13.89 2.56
C GLY A 60 -0.32 13.49 1.51
N THR A 61 0.54 12.51 1.79
CA THR A 61 1.53 12.02 0.83
C THR A 61 0.84 11.07 -0.16
N GLU A 62 1.28 11.11 -1.41
CA GLU A 62 0.81 10.15 -2.41
C GLU A 62 1.80 9.00 -2.52
N ILE A 63 1.26 7.80 -2.65
CA ILE A 63 2.03 6.60 -2.96
C ILE A 63 1.45 5.97 -4.22
N THR A 64 2.29 5.33 -5.02
CA THR A 64 1.85 4.59 -6.18
C THR A 64 2.07 3.11 -5.93
N VAL A 65 1.01 2.32 -6.06
CA VAL A 65 1.07 0.88 -5.83
C VAL A 65 0.96 0.19 -7.18
N ARG A 66 1.92 -0.67 -7.47
CA ARG A 66 1.93 -1.47 -8.68
C ARG A 66 1.71 -2.93 -8.30
N ALA A 67 0.74 -3.57 -8.94
CA ALA A 67 0.43 -4.97 -8.75
C ALA A 67 0.64 -5.71 -10.07
N ASP A 68 1.33 -6.84 -10.04
CA ASP A 68 1.64 -7.63 -11.23
C ASP A 68 1.29 -9.08 -10.96
N GLY A 69 0.20 -9.56 -11.57
CA GLY A 69 -0.25 -10.92 -11.41
C GLY A 69 -1.73 -11.07 -11.76
N ASN A 70 -2.23 -12.28 -11.64
CA ASN A 70 -3.61 -12.60 -12.03
C ASN A 70 -4.65 -11.88 -11.18
N ASP A 71 -4.33 -11.57 -9.93
CA ASP A 71 -5.26 -10.92 -9.00
C ASP A 71 -4.89 -9.45 -8.74
N ALA A 72 -4.20 -8.81 -9.70
CA ALA A 72 -3.74 -7.44 -9.54
C ALA A 72 -4.89 -6.47 -9.26
N ASP A 73 -6.01 -6.58 -9.99
CA ASP A 73 -7.17 -5.72 -9.77
C ASP A 73 -7.73 -5.86 -8.36
N ALA A 74 -7.88 -7.10 -7.92
CA ALA A 74 -8.41 -7.39 -6.59
C ALA A 74 -7.47 -6.85 -5.51
N ALA A 75 -6.15 -6.98 -5.74
CA ALA A 75 -5.16 -6.47 -4.79
C ALA A 75 -5.25 -4.97 -4.64
N LEU A 76 -5.31 -4.24 -5.76
CA LEU A 76 -5.40 -2.78 -5.72
C LEU A 76 -6.70 -2.32 -5.09
N SER A 77 -7.82 -3.02 -5.36
CA SER A 77 -9.10 -2.71 -4.74
C SER A 77 -9.04 -2.89 -3.22
N ALA A 78 -8.46 -3.97 -2.76
CA ALA A 78 -8.35 -4.26 -1.33
C ALA A 78 -7.48 -3.22 -0.63
N ILE A 79 -6.36 -2.86 -1.25
CA ILE A 79 -5.45 -1.86 -0.69
C ILE A 79 -6.15 -0.50 -0.66
N GLY A 80 -6.88 -0.16 -1.71
CA GLY A 80 -7.64 1.10 -1.76
C GLY A 80 -8.67 1.20 -0.64
N ARG A 81 -9.41 0.11 -0.40
CA ARG A 81 -10.40 0.08 0.69
C ARG A 81 -9.74 0.23 2.05
N LEU A 82 -8.56 -0.38 2.23
CA LEU A 82 -7.83 -0.27 3.49
C LEU A 82 -7.42 1.18 3.75
N ILE A 83 -6.89 1.85 2.73
CA ILE A 83 -6.48 3.25 2.83
C ILE A 83 -7.68 4.14 3.10
N ASP A 84 -8.79 3.93 2.36
CA ASP A 84 -10.01 4.73 2.52
C ASP A 84 -10.62 4.56 3.90
N ASP A 85 -10.39 3.43 4.54
CA ASP A 85 -10.89 3.14 5.88
C ASP A 85 -9.89 3.59 6.96
N TYR A 86 -8.93 4.45 6.60
CA TYR A 86 -7.92 4.96 7.53
C TYR A 86 -7.13 3.84 8.21
N PHE A 87 -6.90 2.73 7.49
CA PHE A 87 -6.26 1.52 8.05
C PHE A 87 -6.97 1.02 9.29
N GLY A 88 -8.28 1.29 9.42
CA GLY A 88 -9.06 0.90 10.58
C GLY A 88 -8.80 1.76 11.81
N GLU A 89 -8.12 2.89 11.68
CA GLU A 89 -7.73 3.73 12.83
C GLU A 89 -8.76 4.78 13.19
N GLY A 90 -9.75 5.00 12.32
CA GLY A 90 -10.81 5.98 12.57
C GLY A 90 -10.42 7.42 12.27
N GLN A 91 -9.18 7.68 12.00
CA GLN A 91 -8.76 9.03 11.64
C GLN A 91 -7.41 9.05 10.96
#